data_c22fc182a2083d8136eee707c5357481
#
_entry.id   c22fc182a2083d8136eee707c5357481
#
_cell.length_a   1.000
_cell.length_b   1.000
_cell.length_c   1.000
_cell.angle_alpha   90.00
_cell.angle_beta   90.00
_cell.angle_gamma   90.00
#
_symmetry.space_group_name_H-M   'P 1'
#
loop_
_entity.id
_entity.type
_entity.pdbx_description
1 polymer ?
#
loop_
_entity_poly.entity_id
_entity_poly.type
_entity_poly.pdbx_seq_one_letter_code
_entity_poly.pdbx_strand_id
1 'polypeptide(L)'
;MMKRYTVLVSYLMLVGFVFLMSCDGAHERAGQKQDEAAANAAGVSYNGSGPAERMGEVQDCAEAAAREARETSAEALEAKGENIRRQAEVEATNMEQQARSIREAAEDRAKALKQEATAIKR
;
A
#
# COMPACT_ATOMS: atom_id res chain seq x y z
N MET A 1 5.20 19.80 33.76
CA MET A 1 4.35 19.37 32.62
C MET A 1 4.47 20.23 31.35
N MET A 2 5.01 21.42 31.38
CA MET A 2 5.16 22.32 30.21
C MET A 2 6.19 21.90 29.14
N LYS A 3 7.26 21.15 29.48
CA LYS A 3 8.32 20.76 28.52
C LYS A 3 7.90 19.73 27.45
N ARG A 4 6.83 18.97 27.68
CA ARG A 4 6.33 17.97 26.72
C ARG A 4 5.49 18.58 25.59
N TYR A 5 4.81 19.69 25.83
CA TYR A 5 3.99 20.37 24.83
C TYR A 5 4.84 21.15 23.83
N THR A 6 5.98 21.72 24.26
CA THR A 6 6.90 22.46 23.37
C THR A 6 7.53 21.57 22.31
N VAL A 7 7.85 20.31 22.64
CA VAL A 7 8.44 19.34 21.70
C VAL A 7 7.39 18.87 20.68
N LEU A 8 6.15 18.66 21.11
CA LEU A 8 5.03 18.25 20.22
C LEU A 8 4.64 19.35 19.23
N VAL A 9 4.59 20.61 19.67
CA VAL A 9 4.28 21.75 18.82
C VAL A 9 5.41 22.00 17.81
N SER A 10 6.67 21.81 18.21
CA SER A 10 7.84 21.94 17.32
C SER A 10 7.85 20.86 16.25
N TYR A 11 7.42 19.62 16.59
CA TYR A 11 7.34 18.51 15.63
C TYR A 11 6.18 18.70 14.64
N LEU A 12 5.05 19.25 15.10
CA LEU A 12 3.90 19.56 14.24
C LEU A 12 4.21 20.65 13.22
N MET A 13 5.01 21.66 13.63
CA MET A 13 5.45 22.73 12.73
C MET A 13 6.49 22.22 11.69
N LEU A 14 7.32 21.24 12.05
CA LEU A 14 8.32 20.69 11.13
C LEU A 14 7.67 19.78 10.05
N VAL A 15 6.59 19.09 10.40
CA VAL A 15 5.83 18.24 9.44
C VAL A 15 5.00 19.09 8.48
N GLY A 16 4.53 20.28 8.90
CA GLY A 16 3.80 21.22 8.04
C GLY A 16 4.65 21.87 6.94
N PHE A 17 5.98 21.89 7.07
CA PHE A 17 6.86 22.56 6.11
C PHE A 17 7.31 21.69 4.93
N VAL A 18 7.07 20.38 5.00
CA VAL A 18 7.48 19.42 3.94
C VAL A 18 6.47 19.37 2.78
N PHE A 19 5.26 19.95 2.95
CA PHE A 19 4.20 19.93 1.92
C PHE A 19 4.28 21.03 0.88
N LEU A 20 5.29 21.89 0.93
CA LEU A 20 5.55 22.88 -0.13
C LEU A 20 6.62 22.37 -1.13
N MET A 21 6.76 21.06 -1.33
CA MET A 21 7.43 20.55 -2.51
C MET A 21 6.52 20.86 -3.70
N SER A 22 6.77 22.01 -4.30
CA SER A 22 6.35 22.41 -5.63
C SER A 22 6.45 21.17 -6.54
N CYS A 23 5.36 20.83 -7.23
CA CYS A 23 5.37 19.84 -8.30
C CYS A 23 6.18 20.38 -9.49
N ASP A 24 7.43 20.79 -9.28
CA ASP A 24 8.34 21.33 -10.28
C ASP A 24 8.72 20.23 -11.27
N GLY A 25 7.79 19.92 -12.16
CA GLY A 25 7.85 18.82 -13.09
C GLY A 25 8.36 19.20 -14.48
N ALA A 26 8.32 18.23 -15.38
CA ALA A 26 8.80 18.41 -16.75
C ALA A 26 7.86 19.31 -17.58
N HIS A 27 6.55 19.21 -17.32
CA HIS A 27 5.53 19.99 -18.03
C HIS A 27 5.54 21.46 -17.58
N GLU A 28 5.69 21.72 -16.28
CA GLU A 28 5.85 23.08 -15.75
C GLU A 28 7.05 23.78 -16.35
N ARG A 29 8.22 23.12 -16.39
CA ARG A 29 9.44 23.68 -17.00
C ARG A 29 9.31 23.91 -18.49
N ALA A 30 8.57 23.05 -19.21
CA ALA A 30 8.29 23.24 -20.63
C ALA A 30 7.36 24.45 -20.83
N GLY A 31 6.33 24.58 -20.02
CA GLY A 31 5.42 25.71 -20.01
C GLY A 31 6.12 27.04 -19.70
N GLN A 32 7.02 27.05 -18.70
CA GLN A 32 7.84 28.20 -18.36
C GLN A 32 8.65 28.71 -19.54
N LYS A 33 9.33 27.80 -20.26
CA LYS A 33 10.11 28.17 -21.47
C LYS A 33 9.22 28.75 -22.58
N GLN A 34 7.99 28.25 -22.71
CA GLN A 34 7.04 28.74 -23.70
C GLN A 34 6.56 30.15 -23.35
N ASP A 35 6.23 30.39 -22.08
CA ASP A 35 5.78 31.71 -21.58
C ASP A 35 6.92 32.74 -21.65
N GLU A 36 8.16 32.35 -21.34
CA GLU A 36 9.34 33.18 -21.46
C GLU A 36 9.60 33.57 -22.93
N ALA A 37 9.49 32.61 -23.84
CA ALA A 37 9.64 32.88 -25.27
C ALA A 37 8.55 33.85 -25.79
N ALA A 38 7.31 33.68 -25.35
CA ALA A 38 6.19 34.56 -25.69
C ALA A 38 6.40 36.00 -25.15
N ALA A 39 6.85 36.13 -23.89
CA ALA A 39 7.16 37.42 -23.28
C ALA A 39 8.29 38.13 -24.03
N ASN A 40 9.35 37.42 -24.37
CA ASN A 40 10.47 37.97 -25.13
C ASN A 40 10.04 38.44 -26.53
N ALA A 41 9.17 37.67 -27.21
CA ALA A 41 8.61 38.07 -28.51
C ALA A 41 7.72 39.34 -28.42
N ALA A 42 7.03 39.51 -27.31
CA ALA A 42 6.20 40.67 -27.01
C ALA A 42 6.98 41.88 -26.46
N GLY A 43 8.30 41.73 -26.21
CA GLY A 43 9.14 42.79 -25.64
C GLY A 43 8.83 43.13 -24.19
N VAL A 44 8.24 42.19 -23.42
CA VAL A 44 7.92 42.34 -21.99
C VAL A 44 8.76 41.42 -21.13
N SER A 45 9.03 41.80 -19.90
CA SER A 45 9.75 40.93 -18.97
C SER A 45 8.87 39.80 -18.50
N TYR A 46 9.40 38.58 -18.53
CA TYR A 46 8.78 37.42 -17.90
C TYR A 46 9.02 37.45 -16.38
N ASN A 47 7.94 37.37 -15.61
CA ASN A 47 8.00 37.46 -14.15
C ASN A 47 7.68 36.11 -13.45
N GLY A 48 7.64 35.00 -14.21
CA GLY A 48 7.14 33.72 -13.74
C GLY A 48 5.60 33.63 -13.79
N SER A 49 5.08 32.44 -13.61
CA SER A 49 3.63 32.15 -13.52
C SER A 49 2.82 32.49 -14.77
N GLY A 50 3.35 32.18 -15.95
CA GLY A 50 2.61 32.30 -17.20
C GLY A 50 1.51 31.23 -17.36
N PRO A 51 0.64 31.38 -18.38
CA PRO A 51 -0.47 30.43 -18.58
C PRO A 51 0.00 29.03 -18.97
N ALA A 52 1.08 28.88 -19.74
CA ALA A 52 1.62 27.58 -20.12
C ALA A 52 2.34 26.91 -18.95
N GLU A 53 3.06 27.66 -18.11
CA GLU A 53 3.68 27.17 -16.87
C GLU A 53 2.62 26.61 -15.91
N ARG A 54 1.55 27.36 -15.64
CA ARG A 54 0.45 26.88 -14.77
C ARG A 54 -0.26 25.65 -15.33
N MET A 55 -0.40 25.55 -16.63
CA MET A 55 -0.95 24.35 -17.26
C MET A 55 -0.03 23.14 -17.06
N GLY A 56 1.28 23.34 -17.20
CA GLY A 56 2.30 22.32 -16.94
C GLY A 56 2.28 21.85 -15.48
N GLU A 57 2.19 22.77 -14.51
CA GLU A 57 2.07 22.45 -13.08
C GLU A 57 0.85 21.55 -12.80
N VAL A 58 -0.30 21.89 -13.37
CA VAL A 58 -1.53 21.07 -13.22
C VAL A 58 -1.34 19.68 -13.82
N GLN A 59 -0.64 19.56 -14.95
CA GLN A 59 -0.35 18.27 -15.57
C GLN A 59 0.59 17.42 -14.71
N ASP A 60 1.68 18.01 -14.23
CA ASP A 60 2.64 17.33 -13.35
C ASP A 60 1.97 16.86 -12.04
N CYS A 61 1.12 17.68 -11.43
CA CYS A 61 0.35 17.31 -10.25
C CYS A 61 -0.66 16.18 -10.54
N ALA A 62 -1.35 16.22 -11.66
CA ALA A 62 -2.27 15.15 -12.06
C ALA A 62 -1.55 13.82 -12.30
N GLU A 63 -0.37 13.84 -12.93
CA GLU A 63 0.44 12.65 -13.13
C GLU A 63 0.99 12.08 -11.81
N ALA A 64 1.41 12.95 -10.88
CA ALA A 64 1.86 12.54 -9.56
C ALA A 64 0.72 11.86 -8.78
N ALA A 65 -0.46 12.47 -8.75
CA ALA A 65 -1.64 11.89 -8.12
C ALA A 65 -2.06 10.54 -8.75
N ALA A 66 -1.96 10.43 -10.08
CA ALA A 66 -2.27 9.17 -10.78
C ALA A 66 -1.24 8.07 -10.49
N ARG A 67 0.03 8.42 -10.24
CA ARG A 67 1.06 7.45 -9.80
C ARG A 67 0.77 6.98 -8.40
N GLU A 68 0.54 7.88 -7.47
CA GLU A 68 0.22 7.56 -6.06
C GLU A 68 -1.03 6.67 -5.96
N ALA A 69 -2.08 6.97 -6.71
CA ALA A 69 -3.29 6.14 -6.75
C ALA A 69 -3.02 4.72 -7.27
N ARG A 70 -2.12 4.56 -8.23
CA ARG A 70 -1.70 3.24 -8.74
C ARG A 70 -0.90 2.47 -7.70
N GLU A 71 0.05 3.12 -7.03
CA GLU A 71 0.87 2.52 -5.96
C GLU A 71 -0.03 2.05 -4.81
N THR A 72 -0.91 2.92 -4.32
CA THR A 72 -1.87 2.58 -3.26
C THR A 72 -2.77 1.40 -3.65
N SER A 73 -3.21 1.35 -4.92
CA SER A 73 -4.03 0.25 -5.44
C SER A 73 -3.23 -1.06 -5.51
N ALA A 74 -1.96 -1.00 -5.90
CA ALA A 74 -1.08 -2.16 -5.94
C ALA A 74 -0.84 -2.71 -4.53
N GLU A 75 -0.50 -1.86 -3.55
CA GLU A 75 -0.32 -2.24 -2.15
C GLU A 75 -1.59 -2.88 -1.56
N ALA A 76 -2.76 -2.33 -1.87
CA ALA A 76 -4.04 -2.91 -1.44
C ALA A 76 -4.27 -4.32 -2.01
N LEU A 77 -3.90 -4.55 -3.27
CA LEU A 77 -3.98 -5.87 -3.91
C LEU A 77 -2.98 -6.86 -3.31
N GLU A 78 -1.76 -6.43 -3.02
CA GLU A 78 -0.75 -7.25 -2.35
C GLU A 78 -1.20 -7.66 -0.94
N ALA A 79 -1.69 -6.71 -0.15
CA ALA A 79 -2.23 -6.98 1.18
C ALA A 79 -3.42 -7.94 1.15
N LYS A 80 -4.29 -7.82 0.14
CA LYS A 80 -5.40 -8.77 -0.10
C LYS A 80 -4.88 -10.16 -0.44
N GLY A 81 -3.85 -10.25 -1.29
CA GLY A 81 -3.19 -11.52 -1.65
C GLY A 81 -2.61 -12.22 -0.43
N GLU A 82 -1.93 -11.49 0.45
CA GLU A 82 -1.39 -12.04 1.70
C GLU A 82 -2.50 -12.51 2.66
N ASN A 83 -3.60 -11.78 2.75
CA ASN A 83 -4.74 -12.21 3.57
C ASN A 83 -5.33 -13.53 3.06
N ILE A 84 -5.48 -13.67 1.74
CA ILE A 84 -5.97 -14.93 1.13
C ILE A 84 -5.03 -16.08 1.45
N ARG A 85 -3.71 -15.88 1.33
CA ARG A 85 -2.71 -16.92 1.69
C ARG A 85 -2.81 -17.34 3.15
N ARG A 86 -2.91 -16.37 4.07
CA ARG A 86 -3.05 -16.66 5.50
C ARG A 86 -4.34 -17.42 5.82
N GLN A 87 -5.44 -17.06 5.18
CA GLN A 87 -6.70 -17.79 5.33
C GLN A 87 -6.58 -19.22 4.83
N ALA A 88 -6.00 -19.42 3.65
CA ALA A 88 -5.78 -20.76 3.10
C ALA A 88 -4.87 -21.63 4.00
N GLU A 89 -3.85 -21.04 4.61
CA GLU A 89 -2.96 -21.74 5.54
C GLU A 89 -3.69 -22.19 6.82
N VAL A 90 -4.54 -21.31 7.37
CA VAL A 90 -5.38 -21.65 8.53
C VAL A 90 -6.35 -22.79 8.19
N GLU A 91 -7.00 -22.73 7.03
CA GLU A 91 -7.91 -23.78 6.56
C GLU A 91 -7.17 -25.10 6.35
N ALA A 92 -6.00 -25.09 5.72
CA ALA A 92 -5.18 -26.28 5.53
C ALA A 92 -4.77 -26.92 6.87
N THR A 93 -4.34 -26.08 7.83
CA THR A 93 -3.99 -26.55 9.18
C THR A 93 -5.18 -27.21 9.89
N ASN A 94 -6.37 -26.60 9.79
CA ASN A 94 -7.59 -27.15 10.35
C ASN A 94 -7.96 -28.51 9.70
N MET A 95 -7.85 -28.60 8.38
CA MET A 95 -8.10 -29.86 7.67
C MET A 95 -7.10 -30.97 8.06
N GLU A 96 -5.82 -30.62 8.25
CA GLU A 96 -4.80 -31.56 8.72
C GLU A 96 -5.10 -32.08 10.13
N GLN A 97 -5.53 -31.19 11.03
CA GLN A 97 -5.94 -31.60 12.38
C GLN A 97 -7.14 -32.53 12.36
N GLN A 98 -8.15 -32.23 11.55
CA GLN A 98 -9.32 -33.08 11.36
C GLN A 98 -8.91 -34.44 10.77
N ALA A 99 -8.03 -34.46 9.77
CA ALA A 99 -7.55 -35.70 9.18
C ALA A 99 -6.77 -36.55 10.20
N ARG A 100 -5.99 -35.95 11.10
CA ARG A 100 -5.30 -36.65 12.19
C ARG A 100 -6.30 -37.29 13.14
N SER A 101 -7.28 -36.55 13.63
CA SER A 101 -8.28 -37.06 14.56
C SER A 101 -9.10 -38.21 13.96
N ILE A 102 -9.44 -38.14 12.67
CA ILE A 102 -10.11 -39.25 11.95
C ILE A 102 -9.24 -40.47 11.90
N ARG A 103 -7.92 -40.35 11.59
CA ARG A 103 -6.98 -41.48 11.57
C ARG A 103 -6.84 -42.12 12.95
N GLU A 104 -6.67 -41.32 13.99
CA GLU A 104 -6.58 -41.80 15.38
C GLU A 104 -7.85 -42.55 15.79
N ALA A 105 -9.01 -42.03 15.51
CA ALA A 105 -10.27 -42.72 15.78
C ALA A 105 -10.44 -44.01 14.99
N ALA A 106 -9.96 -44.07 13.76
CA ALA A 106 -9.97 -45.28 12.94
C ALA A 106 -8.98 -46.35 13.47
N GLU A 107 -7.80 -45.93 13.92
CA GLU A 107 -6.82 -46.81 14.56
C GLU A 107 -7.34 -47.40 15.87
N ASP A 108 -7.97 -46.61 16.70
CA ASP A 108 -8.53 -47.07 17.98
C ASP A 108 -9.70 -48.03 17.77
N ARG A 109 -10.55 -47.79 16.78
CA ARG A 109 -11.57 -48.78 16.36
C ARG A 109 -10.96 -50.07 15.86
N ALA A 110 -9.92 -50.00 15.03
CA ALA A 110 -9.24 -51.18 14.53
C ALA A 110 -8.58 -51.99 15.66
N LYS A 111 -7.98 -51.32 16.64
CA LYS A 111 -7.42 -51.98 17.84
C LYS A 111 -8.50 -52.69 18.67
N ALA A 112 -9.64 -52.01 18.92
CA ALA A 112 -10.76 -52.58 19.63
C ALA A 112 -11.32 -53.84 18.96
N LEU A 113 -11.54 -53.79 17.65
CA LEU A 113 -12.01 -54.94 16.87
C LEU A 113 -10.99 -56.10 16.90
N LYS A 114 -9.70 -55.84 16.87
CA LYS A 114 -8.66 -56.84 16.99
C LYS A 114 -8.65 -57.51 18.36
N GLN A 115 -8.87 -56.76 19.43
CA GLN A 115 -9.00 -57.28 20.80
C GLN A 115 -10.23 -58.18 20.91
N GLU A 116 -11.38 -57.75 20.39
CA GLU A 116 -12.62 -58.53 20.38
C GLU A 116 -12.46 -59.82 19.60
N ALA A 117 -11.87 -59.79 18.40
CA ALA A 117 -11.58 -60.98 17.64
C ALA A 117 -10.64 -61.96 18.36
N THR A 118 -9.71 -61.44 19.17
CA THR A 118 -8.83 -62.30 19.98
C THR A 118 -9.55 -62.92 21.15
N ALA A 119 -10.50 -62.20 21.74
CA ALA A 119 -11.34 -62.75 22.83
C ALA A 119 -12.27 -63.86 22.34
N ILE A 120 -12.83 -63.77 21.14
CA ILE A 120 -13.70 -64.79 20.54
C ILE A 120 -12.92 -66.07 20.23
N LYS A 121 -11.63 -65.99 19.93
CA LYS A 121 -10.78 -67.17 19.60
C LYS A 121 -10.31 -67.99 20.83
N ARG A 122 -10.54 -67.46 22.05
CA ARG A 122 -10.19 -68.14 23.30
C ARG A 122 -11.38 -68.95 23.83
#